data_94c01f4a7f1e1b67691d95676a68f89a
#
_entry.id   94c01f4a7f1e1b67691d95676a68f89a
#
_cell.length_a   1.000
_cell.length_b   1.000
_cell.length_c   1.000
_cell.angle_alpha   90.00
_cell.angle_beta   90.00
_cell.angle_gamma   90.00
#
_symmetry.space_group_name_H-M   'P 1'
#
loop_
_entity.id
_entity.type
_entity.pdbx_description
1 polymer ?
#
loop_
_entity_poly.entity_id
_entity_poly.type
_entity_poly.pdbx_seq_one_letter_code
_entity_poly.pdbx_strand_id
1 'polypeptide(L)'
;MTDTTTRPATAAGTFALGGDLTVNRLGYGTMQLTGEGVWGEPDDRDGAIRLIKRAAELGVNFFDSADAYGPDVTDTLLRDALHPYDDIVIATKVGQTRQGPGEWTPTGVPAYLRQQVELGLRRLAVDRIDLLQLHRIDPTVPFEDQIGELRKLQDEGKIRHIGLSQVSVAEVEAAQQIAPIASVQNLYNLTDRSSEDLLDWSTEHGVAFIPWFPLATGALSKEDSPLTQLAERHDATPSQLALAWLLKRSPVMLPIPGTSSIEHLEDNLQGATIELTDDEFEELSAVSE
;
A
#
# COMPACT_ATOMS: atom_id res chain seq x y z
N MET A 1 15.92 15.45 -16.95
CA MET A 1 16.15 14.03 -16.66
C MET A 1 16.43 13.95 -15.18
N THR A 2 15.48 13.47 -14.39
CA THR A 2 15.68 13.20 -12.96
C THR A 2 16.71 12.09 -12.84
N ASP A 3 17.72 12.29 -12.02
CA ASP A 3 18.78 11.32 -11.76
C ASP A 3 18.19 10.09 -11.05
N THR A 4 17.81 9.07 -11.83
CA THR A 4 17.20 7.83 -11.32
C THR A 4 18.17 7.01 -10.46
N THR A 5 19.47 7.28 -10.53
CA THR A 5 20.49 6.64 -9.69
C THR A 5 20.43 7.10 -8.23
N THR A 6 19.95 8.32 -7.99
CA THR A 6 19.81 8.88 -6.64
C THR A 6 18.41 8.71 -6.05
N ARG A 7 17.39 8.45 -6.88
CA ARG A 7 15.98 8.30 -6.47
C ARG A 7 15.33 7.09 -7.17
N PRO A 8 15.74 5.87 -6.84
CA PRO A 8 15.34 4.65 -7.57
C PRO A 8 13.82 4.46 -7.65
N ALA A 9 13.04 4.84 -6.64
CA ALA A 9 11.59 4.70 -6.67
C ALA A 9 10.93 5.44 -7.86
N THR A 10 11.57 6.48 -8.40
CA THR A 10 11.02 7.23 -9.56
C THR A 10 11.11 6.45 -10.87
N ALA A 11 11.98 5.43 -10.95
CA ALA A 11 12.11 4.58 -12.13
C ALA A 11 10.86 3.68 -12.35
N ALA A 12 10.05 3.45 -11.31
CA ALA A 12 8.79 2.71 -11.44
C ALA A 12 7.75 3.39 -12.34
N GLY A 13 7.98 4.65 -12.74
CA GLY A 13 6.99 5.48 -13.40
C GLY A 13 5.96 6.03 -12.41
N THR A 14 4.94 6.72 -12.92
CA THR A 14 3.93 7.39 -12.10
C THR A 14 2.53 6.88 -12.42
N PHE A 15 1.62 7.06 -11.46
CA PHE A 15 0.19 6.82 -11.60
C PHE A 15 -0.59 8.03 -11.04
N ALA A 16 -1.67 8.41 -11.72
CA ALA A 16 -2.58 9.47 -11.27
C ALA A 16 -3.71 8.86 -10.42
N LEU A 17 -3.45 8.68 -9.11
CA LEU A 17 -4.42 8.14 -8.17
C LEU A 17 -5.62 9.07 -8.07
N GLY A 18 -6.83 8.53 -8.30
CA GLY A 18 -8.06 9.32 -8.35
C GLY A 18 -8.09 10.33 -9.51
N GLY A 19 -7.11 10.29 -10.41
CA GLY A 19 -6.99 11.17 -11.58
C GLY A 19 -6.25 12.49 -11.32
N ASP A 20 -5.92 12.81 -10.08
CA ASP A 20 -5.38 14.13 -9.70
C ASP A 20 -4.25 14.10 -8.66
N LEU A 21 -3.92 12.92 -8.09
CA LEU A 21 -2.76 12.73 -7.20
C LEU A 21 -1.68 11.92 -7.91
N THR A 22 -0.60 12.56 -8.33
CA THR A 22 0.52 11.88 -8.98
C THR A 22 1.39 11.17 -7.94
N VAL A 23 1.44 9.84 -8.00
CA VAL A 23 2.29 9.01 -7.15
C VAL A 23 3.32 8.26 -7.98
N ASN A 24 4.53 8.06 -7.45
CA ASN A 24 5.48 7.09 -7.97
C ASN A 24 4.93 5.68 -7.66
N ARG A 25 4.99 4.78 -8.64
CA ARG A 25 4.30 3.49 -8.54
C ARG A 25 4.87 2.55 -7.48
N LEU A 26 6.13 2.72 -7.06
CA LEU A 26 6.71 2.00 -5.94
C LEU A 26 6.60 2.84 -4.67
N GLY A 27 5.68 2.48 -3.78
CA GLY A 27 5.41 3.12 -2.51
C GLY A 27 6.10 2.42 -1.33
N TYR A 28 5.69 2.78 -0.11
CA TYR A 28 6.19 2.20 1.12
C TYR A 28 5.06 1.92 2.10
N GLY A 29 4.99 0.68 2.63
CA GLY A 29 4.04 0.25 3.66
C GLY A 29 4.63 0.34 5.07
N THR A 30 3.90 0.97 5.98
CA THR A 30 4.40 1.29 7.33
C THR A 30 4.10 0.22 8.39
N MET A 31 3.37 -0.84 8.08
CA MET A 31 2.93 -1.85 9.05
C MET A 31 4.08 -2.46 9.85
N GLN A 32 5.25 -2.64 9.24
CA GLN A 32 6.46 -3.19 9.87
C GLN A 32 7.14 -2.21 10.86
N LEU A 33 6.67 -0.96 10.96
CA LEU A 33 7.21 0.06 11.87
C LEU A 33 6.49 0.08 13.22
N THR A 34 5.94 -1.03 13.66
CA THR A 34 5.25 -1.18 14.93
C THR A 34 5.90 -2.30 15.75
N GLY A 35 5.53 -2.43 17.00
CA GLY A 35 5.94 -3.55 17.84
C GLY A 35 5.35 -4.89 17.35
N GLU A 36 5.72 -5.98 18.04
CA GLU A 36 5.29 -7.34 17.71
C GLU A 36 3.77 -7.46 17.63
N GLY A 37 3.28 -8.24 16.66
CA GLY A 37 1.84 -8.39 16.41
C GLY A 37 1.16 -7.13 15.88
N VAL A 38 1.93 -6.21 15.29
CA VAL A 38 1.46 -4.88 14.82
C VAL A 38 0.82 -4.10 15.98
N TRP A 39 1.50 -4.11 17.14
CA TRP A 39 0.99 -3.55 18.39
C TRP A 39 2.04 -2.73 19.13
N GLY A 40 1.68 -1.49 19.51
CA GLY A 40 2.57 -0.57 20.23
C GLY A 40 3.64 0.09 19.36
N GLU A 41 4.46 0.90 20.00
CA GLU A 41 5.58 1.61 19.38
C GLU A 41 6.69 0.62 18.95
N PRO A 42 7.49 0.96 17.92
CA PRO A 42 8.70 0.22 17.61
C PRO A 42 9.76 0.40 18.72
N ASP A 43 10.66 -0.56 18.86
CA ASP A 43 11.77 -0.47 19.82
C ASP A 43 12.71 0.72 19.54
N ASP A 44 12.91 1.07 18.26
CA ASP A 44 13.68 2.26 17.82
C ASP A 44 12.76 3.21 17.02
N ARG A 45 12.04 4.06 17.74
CA ARG A 45 11.15 5.06 17.12
C ARG A 45 11.92 6.07 16.26
N ASP A 46 13.08 6.50 16.68
CA ASP A 46 13.92 7.42 15.90
C ASP A 46 14.47 6.74 14.65
N GLY A 47 14.79 5.45 14.72
CA GLY A 47 15.14 4.63 13.55
C GLY A 47 14.01 4.54 12.54
N ALA A 48 12.77 4.33 13.00
CA ALA A 48 11.58 4.31 12.13
C ALA A 48 11.38 5.66 11.42
N ILE A 49 11.55 6.79 12.12
CA ILE A 49 11.49 8.14 11.55
C ILE A 49 12.59 8.34 10.50
N ARG A 50 13.83 7.92 10.80
CA ARG A 50 14.94 7.99 9.84
C ARG A 50 14.66 7.19 8.57
N LEU A 51 14.09 6.00 8.74
CA LEU A 51 13.74 5.12 7.62
C LEU A 51 12.66 5.75 6.71
N ILE A 52 11.60 6.31 7.29
CA ILE A 52 10.55 7.03 6.53
C ILE A 52 11.16 8.20 5.74
N LYS A 53 12.01 9.01 6.38
CA LYS A 53 12.71 10.11 5.71
C LYS A 53 13.58 9.61 4.57
N ARG A 54 14.31 8.51 4.80
CA ARG A 54 15.16 7.89 3.77
C ARG A 54 14.34 7.40 2.59
N ALA A 55 13.16 6.81 2.82
CA ALA A 55 12.26 6.42 1.73
C ALA A 55 11.86 7.61 0.85
N ALA A 56 11.50 8.74 1.46
CA ALA A 56 11.16 9.96 0.72
C ALA A 56 12.36 10.53 -0.06
N GLU A 57 13.58 10.53 0.52
CA GLU A 57 14.81 10.92 -0.18
C GLU A 57 15.06 10.06 -1.42
N LEU A 58 14.77 8.75 -1.34
CA LEU A 58 14.93 7.79 -2.43
C LEU A 58 13.79 7.84 -3.47
N GLY A 59 12.86 8.78 -3.32
CA GLY A 59 11.82 9.05 -4.32
C GLY A 59 10.48 8.41 -4.03
N VAL A 60 10.29 7.76 -2.88
CA VAL A 60 8.95 7.34 -2.44
C VAL A 60 8.12 8.58 -2.12
N ASN A 61 6.96 8.71 -2.76
CA ASN A 61 5.99 9.77 -2.47
C ASN A 61 4.59 9.23 -2.18
N PHE A 62 4.45 7.91 -2.05
CA PHE A 62 3.23 7.21 -1.68
C PHE A 62 3.49 6.33 -0.46
N PHE A 63 2.89 6.67 0.68
CA PHE A 63 3.04 5.97 1.96
C PHE A 63 1.71 5.39 2.39
N ASP A 64 1.68 4.08 2.68
CA ASP A 64 0.49 3.36 3.14
C ASP A 64 0.57 3.09 4.65
N SER A 65 -0.43 3.55 5.38
CA SER A 65 -0.59 3.45 6.83
C SER A 65 -1.97 2.88 7.19
N ALA A 66 -2.29 2.81 8.48
CA ALA A 66 -3.63 2.54 9.01
C ALA A 66 -3.75 3.00 10.47
N ASP A 67 -4.96 3.39 10.88
CA ASP A 67 -5.30 3.66 12.28
C ASP A 67 -5.05 2.45 13.18
N ALA A 68 -5.21 1.25 12.63
CA ALA A 68 -5.04 -0.02 13.33
C ALA A 68 -3.57 -0.46 13.48
N TYR A 69 -2.60 0.25 12.88
CA TYR A 69 -1.18 -0.09 13.02
C TYR A 69 -0.59 0.56 14.26
N GLY A 70 -0.43 -0.28 15.30
CA GLY A 70 0.14 0.09 16.57
C GLY A 70 -0.79 0.22 17.79
N PRO A 71 -2.12 0.50 17.78
CA PRO A 71 -2.86 1.44 16.95
C PRO A 71 -2.31 2.87 16.98
N ASP A 72 -2.59 3.62 15.93
CA ASP A 72 -2.27 5.05 15.78
C ASP A 72 -0.76 5.39 15.65
N VAL A 73 0.12 4.40 15.79
CA VAL A 73 1.58 4.60 15.81
C VAL A 73 2.09 5.07 14.46
N THR A 74 1.72 4.37 13.37
CA THR A 74 2.31 4.65 12.06
C THR A 74 1.86 5.98 11.45
N ASP A 75 0.60 6.41 11.66
CA ASP A 75 0.15 7.75 11.27
C ASP A 75 0.96 8.85 12.00
N THR A 76 1.29 8.61 13.28
CA THR A 76 2.08 9.54 14.08
C THR A 76 3.55 9.58 13.63
N LEU A 77 4.13 8.42 13.28
CA LEU A 77 5.48 8.33 12.72
C LEU A 77 5.59 9.07 11.38
N LEU A 78 4.58 8.91 10.49
CA LEU A 78 4.52 9.64 9.22
C LEU A 78 4.46 11.15 9.44
N ARG A 79 3.63 11.62 10.38
CA ARG A 79 3.59 13.05 10.74
C ARG A 79 4.95 13.54 11.22
N ASP A 80 5.58 12.85 12.15
CA ASP A 80 6.83 13.30 12.76
C ASP A 80 8.01 13.24 11.76
N ALA A 81 7.92 12.40 10.75
CA ALA A 81 8.92 12.28 9.70
C ALA A 81 8.72 13.25 8.54
N LEU A 82 7.48 13.45 8.06
CA LEU A 82 7.20 14.00 6.74
C LEU A 82 6.33 15.26 6.72
N HIS A 83 5.63 15.60 7.85
CA HIS A 83 4.81 16.81 7.83
C HIS A 83 5.68 18.06 7.52
N PRO A 84 5.26 18.96 6.61
CA PRO A 84 3.91 19.18 6.05
C PRO A 84 3.52 18.37 4.79
N TYR A 85 4.22 17.30 4.43
CA TYR A 85 3.92 16.39 3.31
C TYR A 85 4.08 17.00 1.92
N ASP A 86 5.09 17.84 1.73
CA ASP A 86 5.39 18.44 0.41
C ASP A 86 5.61 17.32 -0.63
N ASP A 87 4.74 17.28 -1.67
CA ASP A 87 4.75 16.27 -2.73
C ASP A 87 4.59 14.80 -2.24
N ILE A 88 4.15 14.58 -1.00
CA ILE A 88 3.89 13.26 -0.41
C ILE A 88 2.38 12.99 -0.34
N VAL A 89 1.98 11.81 -0.76
CA VAL A 89 0.61 11.29 -0.65
C VAL A 89 0.54 10.25 0.46
N ILE A 90 -0.34 10.48 1.44
CA ILE A 90 -0.59 9.54 2.53
C ILE A 90 -1.90 8.79 2.28
N ALA A 91 -1.78 7.47 2.21
CA ALA A 91 -2.91 6.56 2.31
C ALA A 91 -3.00 6.04 3.75
N THR A 92 -4.16 6.16 4.37
CA THR A 92 -4.44 5.51 5.65
C THR A 92 -5.74 4.73 5.60
N LYS A 93 -6.05 3.98 6.64
CA LYS A 93 -7.21 3.08 6.67
C LYS A 93 -7.99 3.27 7.96
N VAL A 94 -9.29 2.99 7.89
CA VAL A 94 -10.19 2.87 9.03
C VAL A 94 -11.09 1.64 8.85
N GLY A 95 -11.71 1.16 9.93
CA GLY A 95 -12.64 0.03 9.82
C GLY A 95 -12.09 -1.28 10.39
N GLN A 96 -11.04 -1.20 11.20
CA GLN A 96 -10.60 -2.31 12.06
C GLN A 96 -10.30 -1.83 13.47
N THR A 97 -10.81 -2.54 14.47
CA THR A 97 -10.39 -2.37 15.85
C THR A 97 -9.36 -3.41 16.25
N ARG A 98 -8.56 -3.07 17.25
CA ARG A 98 -7.49 -3.91 17.79
C ARG A 98 -7.76 -4.18 19.26
N GLN A 99 -7.74 -5.44 19.67
CA GLN A 99 -7.94 -5.87 21.05
C GLN A 99 -6.62 -6.27 21.73
N GLY A 100 -5.57 -6.49 20.93
CA GLY A 100 -4.25 -6.89 21.38
C GLY A 100 -3.31 -7.18 20.21
N PRO A 101 -2.06 -7.64 20.50
CA PRO A 101 -1.11 -8.06 19.46
C PRO A 101 -1.70 -9.16 18.56
N GLY A 102 -1.68 -8.94 17.24
CA GLY A 102 -2.20 -9.91 16.26
C GLY A 102 -3.72 -10.06 16.22
N GLU A 103 -4.48 -9.35 17.07
CA GLU A 103 -5.94 -9.42 17.10
C GLU A 103 -6.57 -8.28 16.28
N TRP A 104 -7.44 -8.65 15.34
CA TRP A 104 -8.07 -7.74 14.38
C TRP A 104 -9.56 -8.01 14.29
N THR A 105 -10.39 -6.97 14.41
CA THR A 105 -11.84 -7.09 14.26
C THR A 105 -12.36 -6.03 13.28
N PRO A 106 -13.01 -6.43 12.17
CA PRO A 106 -13.72 -5.50 11.30
C PRO A 106 -14.75 -4.68 12.10
N THR A 107 -14.80 -3.36 11.88
CA THR A 107 -15.70 -2.46 12.60
C THR A 107 -16.16 -1.35 11.65
N GLY A 108 -17.33 -1.58 11.01
CA GLY A 108 -17.88 -0.71 9.98
C GLY A 108 -18.99 0.26 10.47
N VAL A 109 -19.21 0.38 11.80
CA VAL A 109 -20.25 1.25 12.34
C VAL A 109 -19.97 2.70 11.93
N PRO A 110 -20.92 3.41 11.26
CA PRO A 110 -20.71 4.77 10.74
C PRO A 110 -20.14 5.77 11.75
N ALA A 111 -20.65 5.77 12.99
CA ALA A 111 -20.15 6.67 14.04
C ALA A 111 -18.69 6.36 14.42
N TYR A 112 -18.27 5.08 14.37
CA TYR A 112 -16.90 4.68 14.60
C TYR A 112 -16.01 5.12 13.43
N LEU A 113 -16.39 4.86 12.18
CA LEU A 113 -15.65 5.28 11.00
C LEU A 113 -15.40 6.79 11.01
N ARG A 114 -16.45 7.59 11.28
CA ARG A 114 -16.34 9.04 11.40
C ARG A 114 -15.35 9.45 12.50
N GLN A 115 -15.48 8.86 13.69
CA GLN A 115 -14.56 9.18 14.79
C GLN A 115 -13.11 8.88 14.42
N GLN A 116 -12.84 7.75 13.76
CA GLN A 116 -11.48 7.38 13.35
C GLN A 116 -10.94 8.35 12.30
N VAL A 117 -11.74 8.82 11.37
CA VAL A 117 -11.34 9.86 10.40
C VAL A 117 -10.99 11.16 11.12
N GLU A 118 -11.83 11.63 12.06
CA GLU A 118 -11.53 12.84 12.83
C GLU A 118 -10.24 12.72 13.66
N LEU A 119 -9.98 11.55 14.22
CA LEU A 119 -8.73 11.27 14.92
C LEU A 119 -7.55 11.18 13.94
N GLY A 120 -7.72 10.55 12.78
CA GLY A 120 -6.71 10.45 11.71
C GLY A 120 -6.26 11.82 11.22
N LEU A 121 -7.18 12.75 10.97
CA LEU A 121 -6.87 14.13 10.60
C LEU A 121 -5.95 14.81 11.64
N ARG A 122 -6.22 14.59 12.94
CA ARG A 122 -5.39 15.13 14.02
C ARG A 122 -4.01 14.45 14.10
N ARG A 123 -3.98 13.11 13.98
CA ARG A 123 -2.72 12.34 14.02
C ARG A 123 -1.79 12.73 12.90
N LEU A 124 -2.33 12.83 11.68
CA LEU A 124 -1.58 13.24 10.50
C LEU A 124 -1.33 14.76 10.45
N ALA A 125 -2.01 15.56 11.28
CA ALA A 125 -1.97 17.02 11.26
C ALA A 125 -2.38 17.62 9.90
N VAL A 126 -3.46 17.10 9.30
CA VAL A 126 -4.02 17.56 8.02
C VAL A 126 -5.50 17.90 8.15
N ASP A 127 -5.97 18.77 7.26
CA ASP A 127 -7.40 19.09 7.17
C ASP A 127 -8.16 18.11 6.27
N ARG A 128 -7.44 17.35 5.41
CA ARG A 128 -8.00 16.37 4.49
C ARG A 128 -7.02 15.21 4.28
N ILE A 129 -7.52 13.97 4.39
CA ILE A 129 -6.77 12.75 4.07
C ILE A 129 -6.78 12.55 2.54
N ASP A 130 -5.63 12.29 1.94
CA ASP A 130 -5.50 12.11 0.49
C ASP A 130 -6.20 10.85 -0.01
N LEU A 131 -5.89 9.70 0.60
CA LEU A 131 -6.55 8.42 0.34
C LEU A 131 -6.95 7.77 1.66
N LEU A 132 -8.26 7.61 1.88
CA LEU A 132 -8.79 6.82 2.99
C LEU A 132 -9.35 5.51 2.48
N GLN A 133 -8.89 4.40 3.03
CA GLN A 133 -9.35 3.07 2.66
C GLN A 133 -10.23 2.45 3.76
N LEU A 134 -11.35 1.84 3.38
CA LEU A 134 -12.05 0.93 4.28
C LEU A 134 -11.21 -0.34 4.42
N HIS A 135 -10.64 -0.54 5.60
CA HIS A 135 -9.64 -1.61 5.85
C HIS A 135 -10.24 -3.01 5.67
N ARG A 136 -11.48 -3.20 6.14
CA ARG A 136 -12.30 -4.39 5.92
C ARG A 136 -13.78 -4.01 5.91
N ILE A 137 -14.56 -4.67 5.08
CA ILE A 137 -16.02 -4.62 5.19
C ILE A 137 -16.42 -5.37 6.45
N ASP A 138 -17.22 -4.72 7.29
CA ASP A 138 -17.81 -5.35 8.49
C ASP A 138 -19.09 -6.09 8.07
N PRO A 139 -19.14 -7.43 8.15
CA PRO A 139 -20.31 -8.18 7.74
C PRO A 139 -21.53 -7.99 8.66
N THR A 140 -21.36 -7.34 9.81
CA THR A 140 -22.43 -7.10 10.78
C THR A 140 -23.12 -5.76 10.59
N VAL A 141 -22.59 -4.89 9.71
CA VAL A 141 -23.13 -3.56 9.39
C VAL A 141 -23.53 -3.53 7.91
N PRO A 142 -24.69 -2.97 7.54
CA PRO A 142 -25.06 -2.84 6.13
C PRO A 142 -23.95 -2.18 5.32
N PHE A 143 -23.64 -2.77 4.16
CA PHE A 143 -22.56 -2.31 3.28
C PHE A 143 -22.73 -0.84 2.87
N GLU A 144 -23.96 -0.47 2.53
CA GLU A 144 -24.32 0.88 2.09
C GLU A 144 -24.10 1.92 3.18
N ASP A 145 -24.28 1.56 4.46
CA ASP A 145 -24.05 2.45 5.58
C ASP A 145 -22.55 2.76 5.76
N GLN A 146 -21.68 1.76 5.54
CA GLN A 146 -20.22 1.90 5.63
C GLN A 146 -19.71 2.82 4.51
N ILE A 147 -20.02 2.50 3.24
CA ILE A 147 -19.59 3.30 2.10
C ILE A 147 -20.27 4.68 2.11
N GLY A 148 -21.53 4.74 2.48
CA GLY A 148 -22.29 5.99 2.59
C GLY A 148 -21.69 6.96 3.62
N GLU A 149 -21.12 6.46 4.72
CA GLU A 149 -20.44 7.32 5.70
C GLU A 149 -19.13 7.87 5.14
N LEU A 150 -18.32 7.05 4.45
CA LEU A 150 -17.12 7.53 3.78
C LEU A 150 -17.46 8.58 2.72
N ARG A 151 -18.55 8.38 1.96
CA ARG A 151 -19.02 9.36 0.99
C ARG A 151 -19.40 10.68 1.64
N LYS A 152 -20.13 10.69 2.76
CA LYS A 152 -20.44 11.91 3.51
C LYS A 152 -19.18 12.64 3.97
N LEU A 153 -18.20 11.92 4.48
CA LEU A 153 -16.90 12.49 4.90
C LEU A 153 -16.12 13.07 3.71
N GLN A 154 -16.24 12.48 2.53
CA GLN A 154 -15.69 13.01 1.29
C GLN A 154 -16.40 14.30 0.87
N ASP A 155 -17.73 14.34 0.93
CA ASP A 155 -18.54 15.53 0.63
C ASP A 155 -18.28 16.67 1.62
N GLU A 156 -17.95 16.35 2.88
CA GLU A 156 -17.50 17.31 3.90
C GLU A 156 -16.06 17.82 3.65
N GLY A 157 -15.35 17.27 2.67
CA GLY A 157 -13.97 17.65 2.34
C GLY A 157 -12.89 17.06 3.25
N LYS A 158 -13.22 16.09 4.11
CA LYS A 158 -12.28 15.43 5.05
C LYS A 158 -11.49 14.31 4.40
N ILE A 159 -12.02 13.74 3.32
CA ILE A 159 -11.40 12.70 2.51
C ILE A 159 -11.33 13.21 1.07
N ARG A 160 -10.19 13.07 0.40
CA ARG A 160 -10.06 13.38 -1.03
C ARG A 160 -10.49 12.19 -1.87
N HIS A 161 -9.88 11.03 -1.66
CA HIS A 161 -10.20 9.80 -2.36
C HIS A 161 -10.54 8.67 -1.39
N ILE A 162 -11.46 7.80 -1.81
CA ILE A 162 -11.89 6.61 -1.07
C ILE A 162 -11.28 5.39 -1.77
N GLY A 163 -10.73 4.47 -0.96
CA GLY A 163 -10.29 3.15 -1.37
C GLY A 163 -10.97 2.04 -0.56
N LEU A 164 -10.83 0.82 -1.04
CA LEU A 164 -11.34 -0.38 -0.37
C LEU A 164 -10.22 -1.40 -0.20
N SER A 165 -10.28 -2.21 0.84
CA SER A 165 -9.28 -3.27 1.06
C SER A 165 -9.95 -4.61 1.26
N GLN A 166 -9.38 -5.65 0.63
CA GLN A 166 -9.81 -7.03 0.66
C GLN A 166 -11.27 -7.18 0.20
N VAL A 167 -11.49 -6.83 -1.05
CA VAL A 167 -12.80 -6.81 -1.72
C VAL A 167 -12.78 -7.60 -3.02
N SER A 168 -13.95 -8.01 -3.45
CA SER A 168 -14.21 -8.60 -4.77
C SER A 168 -14.58 -7.53 -5.79
N VAL A 169 -14.56 -7.88 -7.09
CA VAL A 169 -15.07 -7.01 -8.17
C VAL A 169 -16.50 -6.56 -7.90
N ALA A 170 -17.40 -7.49 -7.51
CA ALA A 170 -18.80 -7.17 -7.24
C ALA A 170 -18.97 -6.15 -6.09
N GLU A 171 -18.14 -6.24 -5.05
CA GLU A 171 -18.17 -5.28 -3.93
C GLU A 171 -17.66 -3.90 -4.37
N VAL A 172 -16.63 -3.82 -5.22
CA VAL A 172 -16.17 -2.54 -5.76
C VAL A 172 -17.23 -1.90 -6.66
N GLU A 173 -17.86 -2.67 -7.55
CA GLU A 173 -18.94 -2.19 -8.41
C GLU A 173 -20.15 -1.70 -7.59
N ALA A 174 -20.51 -2.43 -6.52
CA ALA A 174 -21.55 -1.99 -5.59
C ALA A 174 -21.18 -0.69 -4.88
N ALA A 175 -19.93 -0.56 -4.41
CA ALA A 175 -19.44 0.66 -3.79
C ALA A 175 -19.46 1.85 -4.74
N GLN A 176 -19.12 1.64 -6.03
CA GLN A 176 -19.12 2.70 -7.05
C GLN A 176 -20.54 3.26 -7.34
N GLN A 177 -21.59 2.56 -6.98
CA GLN A 177 -22.96 3.11 -7.03
C GLN A 177 -23.22 4.17 -5.94
N ILE A 178 -22.36 4.22 -4.91
CA ILE A 178 -22.50 5.10 -3.74
C ILE A 178 -21.43 6.20 -3.75
N ALA A 179 -20.18 5.84 -4.03
CA ALA A 179 -19.01 6.73 -3.99
C ALA A 179 -17.99 6.37 -5.08
N PRO A 180 -17.25 7.35 -5.65
CA PRO A 180 -16.13 7.04 -6.52
C PRO A 180 -15.03 6.33 -5.74
N ILE A 181 -14.56 5.17 -6.24
CA ILE A 181 -13.50 4.37 -5.63
C ILE A 181 -12.21 4.57 -6.45
N ALA A 182 -11.16 5.08 -5.80
CA ALA A 182 -9.89 5.42 -6.44
C ALA A 182 -8.85 4.29 -6.33
N SER A 183 -8.99 3.40 -5.34
CA SER A 183 -8.06 2.29 -5.13
C SER A 183 -8.71 1.05 -4.54
N VAL A 184 -8.12 -0.09 -4.83
CA VAL A 184 -8.35 -1.35 -4.11
C VAL A 184 -7.03 -1.87 -3.55
N GLN A 185 -7.06 -2.49 -2.36
CA GLN A 185 -5.87 -3.05 -1.73
C GLN A 185 -6.13 -4.50 -1.31
N ASN A 186 -5.60 -5.45 -2.07
CA ASN A 186 -5.81 -6.88 -1.86
C ASN A 186 -4.49 -7.65 -1.76
N LEU A 187 -4.54 -8.87 -1.21
CA LEU A 187 -3.42 -9.81 -1.26
C LEU A 187 -3.10 -10.12 -2.72
N TYR A 188 -1.86 -9.86 -3.12
CA TYR A 188 -1.36 -10.21 -4.43
C TYR A 188 0.16 -10.16 -4.48
N ASN A 189 0.77 -11.22 -4.98
CA ASN A 189 2.21 -11.32 -5.19
C ASN A 189 2.51 -12.44 -6.19
N LEU A 190 3.77 -12.72 -6.45
CA LEU A 190 4.21 -13.72 -7.43
C LEU A 190 3.64 -15.12 -7.15
N THR A 191 3.44 -15.49 -5.88
CA THR A 191 2.97 -16.82 -5.45
C THR A 191 1.50 -16.87 -5.04
N ASP A 192 0.84 -15.72 -4.85
CA ASP A 192 -0.59 -15.63 -4.56
C ASP A 192 -1.26 -14.67 -5.53
N ARG A 193 -2.06 -15.21 -6.41
CA ARG A 193 -2.79 -14.48 -7.46
C ARG A 193 -4.31 -14.58 -7.28
N SER A 194 -4.77 -14.82 -6.07
CA SER A 194 -6.20 -14.97 -5.77
C SER A 194 -7.03 -13.73 -6.09
N SER A 195 -6.39 -12.56 -6.27
CA SER A 195 -7.03 -11.30 -6.65
C SER A 195 -6.78 -10.91 -8.12
N GLU A 196 -6.44 -11.88 -9.00
CA GLU A 196 -6.14 -11.62 -10.41
C GLU A 196 -7.32 -10.93 -11.13
N ASP A 197 -8.53 -11.44 -10.95
CA ASP A 197 -9.75 -10.88 -11.56
C ASP A 197 -9.96 -9.41 -11.16
N LEU A 198 -9.69 -9.07 -9.90
CA LEU A 198 -9.80 -7.70 -9.40
C LEU A 198 -8.70 -6.80 -9.97
N LEU A 199 -7.50 -7.33 -10.16
CA LEU A 199 -6.40 -6.60 -10.80
C LEU A 199 -6.72 -6.29 -12.26
N ASP A 200 -7.24 -7.26 -13.01
CA ASP A 200 -7.64 -7.09 -14.41
C ASP A 200 -8.76 -6.06 -14.51
N TRP A 201 -9.79 -6.19 -13.68
CA TRP A 201 -10.87 -5.20 -13.58
C TRP A 201 -10.32 -3.79 -13.25
N SER A 202 -9.40 -3.69 -12.30
CA SER A 202 -8.79 -2.42 -11.90
C SER A 202 -7.99 -1.79 -13.04
N THR A 203 -7.29 -2.61 -13.83
CA THR A 203 -6.54 -2.18 -15.01
C THR A 203 -7.47 -1.60 -16.08
N GLU A 204 -8.59 -2.26 -16.38
CA GLU A 204 -9.59 -1.80 -17.35
C GLU A 204 -10.25 -0.48 -16.93
N HIS A 205 -10.47 -0.28 -15.62
CA HIS A 205 -11.19 0.88 -15.07
C HIS A 205 -10.28 2.01 -14.60
N GLY A 206 -8.96 1.85 -14.66
CA GLY A 206 -8.00 2.86 -14.19
C GLY A 206 -8.05 3.10 -12.68
N VAL A 207 -8.45 2.08 -11.90
CA VAL A 207 -8.46 2.10 -10.44
C VAL A 207 -7.11 1.59 -9.94
N ALA A 208 -6.48 2.30 -8.97
CA ALA A 208 -5.21 1.86 -8.40
C ALA A 208 -5.35 0.49 -7.72
N PHE A 209 -4.44 -0.43 -8.00
CA PHE A 209 -4.34 -1.71 -7.28
C PHE A 209 -3.10 -1.70 -6.39
N ILE A 210 -3.31 -1.81 -5.08
CA ILE A 210 -2.27 -1.78 -4.06
C ILE A 210 -2.10 -3.21 -3.52
N PRO A 211 -1.07 -3.96 -3.95
CA PRO A 211 -0.85 -5.30 -3.42
C PRO A 211 -0.29 -5.21 -1.99
N TRP A 212 -1.00 -5.76 -1.01
CA TRP A 212 -0.37 -6.00 0.28
C TRP A 212 0.36 -7.34 0.27
N PHE A 213 1.41 -7.47 1.09
CA PHE A 213 2.31 -8.62 1.12
C PHE A 213 3.02 -8.88 -0.23
N PRO A 214 3.58 -7.84 -0.87
CA PRO A 214 4.08 -7.94 -2.24
C PRO A 214 5.29 -8.86 -2.40
N LEU A 215 6.01 -9.14 -1.30
CA LEU A 215 7.24 -9.95 -1.30
C LEU A 215 7.04 -11.40 -0.82
N ALA A 216 5.81 -11.83 -0.49
CA ALA A 216 5.49 -13.20 -0.06
C ALA A 216 6.55 -13.78 0.90
N THR A 217 6.79 -13.14 2.05
CA THR A 217 7.90 -13.38 2.98
C THR A 217 8.30 -14.85 3.10
N GLY A 218 9.57 -15.17 2.76
CA GLY A 218 10.19 -16.49 2.92
C GLY A 218 9.88 -17.51 1.82
N ALA A 219 8.82 -17.35 1.03
CA ALA A 219 8.51 -18.27 -0.07
C ALA A 219 9.38 -18.04 -1.32
N LEU A 220 9.89 -16.81 -1.48
CA LEU A 220 10.69 -16.40 -2.65
C LEU A 220 12.15 -16.83 -2.60
N SER A 221 12.69 -17.25 -1.45
CA SER A 221 14.11 -17.53 -1.22
C SER A 221 14.49 -19.02 -1.32
N LYS A 222 13.74 -19.84 -2.06
CA LYS A 222 14.17 -21.22 -2.34
C LYS A 222 15.38 -21.20 -3.24
N GLU A 223 16.48 -21.78 -2.77
CA GLU A 223 17.66 -22.07 -3.61
C GLU A 223 17.20 -22.87 -4.84
N ASP A 224 17.71 -22.53 -6.03
CA ASP A 224 17.36 -23.12 -7.32
C ASP A 224 15.94 -22.82 -7.86
N SER A 225 15.22 -21.84 -7.34
CA SER A 225 13.95 -21.41 -7.96
C SER A 225 14.20 -20.61 -9.26
N PRO A 226 13.26 -20.62 -10.23
CA PRO A 226 13.36 -19.75 -11.41
C PRO A 226 13.56 -18.27 -11.04
N LEU A 227 12.94 -17.80 -9.96
CA LEU A 227 13.12 -16.44 -9.45
C LEU A 227 14.57 -16.19 -9.01
N THR A 228 15.20 -17.12 -8.28
CA THR A 228 16.59 -16.98 -7.83
C THR A 228 17.55 -17.00 -9.02
N GLN A 229 17.34 -17.91 -9.99
CA GLN A 229 18.17 -17.99 -11.20
C GLN A 229 18.06 -16.73 -12.06
N LEU A 230 16.86 -16.15 -12.18
CA LEU A 230 16.66 -14.90 -12.90
C LEU A 230 17.29 -13.73 -12.15
N ALA A 231 17.18 -13.70 -10.83
CA ALA A 231 17.79 -12.67 -9.99
C ALA A 231 19.33 -12.63 -10.19
N GLU A 232 19.99 -13.78 -10.24
CA GLU A 232 21.42 -13.88 -10.54
C GLU A 232 21.77 -13.32 -11.94
N ARG A 233 20.93 -13.56 -12.95
CA ARG A 233 21.13 -13.02 -14.31
C ARG A 233 21.07 -11.49 -14.36
N HIS A 234 20.28 -10.90 -13.48
CA HIS A 234 20.12 -9.43 -13.36
C HIS A 234 21.05 -8.79 -12.33
N ASP A 235 21.95 -9.56 -11.67
CA ASP A 235 22.73 -9.07 -10.52
C ASP A 235 21.84 -8.42 -9.45
N ALA A 236 20.70 -9.05 -9.17
CA ALA A 236 19.62 -8.55 -8.33
C ALA A 236 19.22 -9.56 -7.26
N THR A 237 18.39 -9.11 -6.31
CA THR A 237 17.79 -10.00 -5.30
C THR A 237 16.42 -10.55 -5.78
N PRO A 238 15.98 -11.72 -5.27
CA PRO A 238 14.64 -12.23 -5.54
C PRO A 238 13.53 -11.23 -5.20
N SER A 239 13.70 -10.42 -4.14
CA SER A 239 12.76 -9.37 -3.75
C SER A 239 12.64 -8.27 -4.81
N GLN A 240 13.77 -7.84 -5.36
CA GLN A 240 13.80 -6.85 -6.43
C GLN A 240 13.08 -7.36 -7.68
N LEU A 241 13.33 -8.62 -8.08
CA LEU A 241 12.67 -9.23 -9.23
C LEU A 241 11.16 -9.38 -9.03
N ALA A 242 10.73 -9.75 -7.80
CA ALA A 242 9.31 -9.84 -7.47
C ALA A 242 8.62 -8.46 -7.59
N LEU A 243 9.26 -7.38 -7.16
CA LEU A 243 8.76 -6.02 -7.32
C LEU A 243 8.74 -5.57 -8.79
N ALA A 244 9.79 -5.88 -9.56
CA ALA A 244 9.84 -5.60 -11.00
C ALA A 244 8.70 -6.33 -11.74
N TRP A 245 8.44 -7.60 -11.39
CA TRP A 245 7.35 -8.38 -11.94
C TRP A 245 5.97 -7.73 -11.63
N LEU A 246 5.73 -7.31 -10.38
CA LEU A 246 4.50 -6.61 -10.01
C LEU A 246 4.32 -5.32 -10.83
N LEU A 247 5.37 -4.51 -10.95
CA LEU A 247 5.32 -3.27 -11.73
C LEU A 247 5.07 -3.51 -13.23
N LYS A 248 5.59 -4.61 -13.79
CA LYS A 248 5.36 -4.99 -15.20
C LYS A 248 3.96 -5.57 -15.40
N ARG A 249 3.36 -6.23 -14.39
CA ARG A 249 2.04 -6.90 -14.51
C ARG A 249 0.92 -5.93 -14.90
N SER A 250 0.93 -4.70 -14.37
CA SER A 250 -0.11 -3.73 -14.70
C SER A 250 0.35 -2.28 -14.45
N PRO A 251 -0.07 -1.32 -15.29
CA PRO A 251 0.24 0.10 -15.07
C PRO A 251 -0.47 0.71 -13.85
N VAL A 252 -1.53 0.08 -13.32
CA VAL A 252 -2.26 0.55 -12.12
C VAL A 252 -1.71 -0.05 -10.82
N MET A 253 -0.69 -0.91 -10.92
CA MET A 253 -0.07 -1.58 -9.77
C MET A 253 0.79 -0.61 -8.95
N LEU A 254 0.51 -0.52 -7.65
CA LEU A 254 1.22 0.32 -6.67
C LEU A 254 1.75 -0.54 -5.51
N PRO A 255 2.86 -1.29 -5.67
CA PRO A 255 3.44 -2.09 -4.60
C PRO A 255 3.91 -1.22 -3.43
N ILE A 256 3.66 -1.71 -2.21
CA ILE A 256 4.01 -1.03 -0.96
C ILE A 256 4.86 -1.94 -0.06
N PRO A 257 6.07 -2.37 -0.50
CA PRO A 257 6.92 -3.20 0.33
C PRO A 257 7.24 -2.50 1.65
N GLY A 258 6.96 -3.18 2.79
CA GLY A 258 7.25 -2.69 4.13
C GLY A 258 8.50 -3.35 4.68
N THR A 259 9.31 -2.58 5.41
CA THR A 259 10.48 -3.07 6.15
C THR A 259 10.79 -2.13 7.32
N SER A 260 11.51 -2.61 8.32
CA SER A 260 12.09 -1.80 9.41
C SER A 260 13.61 -1.58 9.25
N SER A 261 14.22 -2.08 8.15
CA SER A 261 15.64 -1.95 7.85
C SER A 261 15.87 -0.96 6.69
N ILE A 262 16.79 -0.01 6.86
CA ILE A 262 17.20 0.92 5.79
C ILE A 262 17.86 0.15 4.63
N GLU A 263 18.67 -0.87 4.93
CA GLU A 263 19.30 -1.71 3.91
C GLU A 263 18.26 -2.41 3.04
N HIS A 264 17.24 -3.03 3.65
CA HIS A 264 16.15 -3.68 2.90
C HIS A 264 15.28 -2.65 2.16
N LEU A 265 15.11 -1.44 2.68
CA LEU A 265 14.41 -0.37 1.96
C LEU A 265 15.16 -0.01 0.68
N GLU A 266 16.47 0.26 0.79
CA GLU A 266 17.33 0.60 -0.34
C GLU A 266 17.36 -0.53 -1.37
N ASP A 267 17.47 -1.78 -0.91
CA ASP A 267 17.43 -2.97 -1.77
C ASP A 267 16.08 -3.08 -2.52
N ASN A 268 14.96 -3.02 -1.81
CA ASN A 268 13.63 -3.13 -2.41
C ASN A 268 13.39 -2.04 -3.48
N LEU A 269 13.83 -0.81 -3.23
CA LEU A 269 13.61 0.30 -4.16
C LEU A 269 14.39 0.15 -5.46
N GLN A 270 15.52 -0.60 -5.47
CA GLN A 270 16.23 -0.93 -6.69
C GLN A 270 15.40 -1.81 -7.64
N GLY A 271 14.43 -2.57 -7.13
CA GLY A 271 13.51 -3.33 -7.98
C GLY A 271 12.77 -2.49 -9.02
N ALA A 272 12.59 -1.18 -8.77
CA ALA A 272 12.00 -0.25 -9.73
C ALA A 272 12.88 0.02 -10.97
N THR A 273 14.19 -0.25 -10.90
CA THR A 273 15.15 -0.01 -11.98
C THR A 273 15.32 -1.21 -12.90
N ILE A 274 14.74 -2.36 -12.56
CA ILE A 274 14.87 -3.60 -13.33
C ILE A 274 13.79 -3.64 -14.42
N GLU A 275 14.23 -3.75 -15.65
CA GLU A 275 13.37 -3.96 -16.81
C GLU A 275 13.36 -5.44 -17.19
N LEU A 276 12.24 -6.13 -16.93
CA LEU A 276 12.04 -7.51 -17.37
C LEU A 276 11.64 -7.53 -18.85
N THR A 277 12.22 -8.41 -19.63
CA THR A 277 11.70 -8.75 -20.97
C THR A 277 10.36 -9.46 -20.87
N ASP A 278 9.63 -9.62 -21.98
CA ASP A 278 8.35 -10.34 -21.97
C ASP A 278 8.58 -11.84 -21.66
N ASP A 279 9.65 -12.44 -22.19
CA ASP A 279 9.99 -13.84 -21.92
C ASP A 279 10.32 -14.06 -20.42
N GLU A 280 11.05 -13.15 -19.79
CA GLU A 280 11.36 -13.21 -18.34
C GLU A 280 10.11 -13.01 -17.48
N PHE A 281 9.22 -12.11 -17.89
CA PHE A 281 7.93 -11.92 -17.21
C PHE A 281 7.09 -13.20 -17.28
N GLU A 282 7.02 -13.85 -18.45
CA GLU A 282 6.32 -15.13 -18.63
C GLU A 282 6.99 -16.26 -17.83
N GLU A 283 8.33 -16.32 -17.82
CA GLU A 283 9.10 -17.28 -17.01
C GLU A 283 8.73 -17.17 -15.52
N LEU A 284 8.73 -15.94 -14.97
CA LEU A 284 8.32 -15.69 -13.60
C LEU A 284 6.82 -15.95 -13.37
N SER A 285 5.99 -15.61 -14.35
CA SER A 285 4.55 -15.83 -14.27
C SER A 285 4.16 -17.31 -14.27
N ALA A 286 5.02 -18.18 -14.79
CA ALA A 286 4.84 -19.62 -14.74
C ALA A 286 5.24 -20.23 -13.36
N VAL A 287 5.89 -19.47 -12.49
CA VAL A 287 6.19 -19.89 -11.11
C VAL A 287 4.89 -19.79 -10.31
N SER A 288 4.04 -20.78 -10.42
CA SER A 288 2.83 -20.92 -9.59
C SER A 288 3.06 -22.02 -8.57
N GLU A 289 2.81 -21.68 -7.29
CA GLU A 289 2.69 -22.55 -6.10
C GLU A 289 3.73 -23.65 -5.86
#